data_10a4bb5ae0ad86a1216f661039b4d2ad
#
_entry.id   10a4bb5ae0ad86a1216f661039b4d2ad
#
_cell.length_a   1.000
_cell.length_b   1.000
_cell.length_c   1.000
_cell.angle_alpha   90.00
_cell.angle_beta   90.00
_cell.angle_gamma   90.00
#
_symmetry.space_group_name_H-M   'P 1'
#
loop_
_entity.id
_entity.type
_entity.pdbx_description
1 polymer ?
#
loop_
_entity_poly.entity_id
_entity_poly.type
_entity_poly.pdbx_seq_one_letter_code
_entity_poly.pdbx_strand_id
1 'polypeptide(L)'
;MKSINILAAVVFGTLSTLSATAEQVGEVGVDWVGNDIIIDAIRDPKVEGVTCHVAYFDRSLIDRLSNGNWFEDPSNASIACRQTGPIKVGDIDLSEDGEQVFRESRSIILKSLRIKRIFDEANQTLIYIAHAQELTEGSAKMSISTVPLYNATLAD
;
A
#
# COMPACT_ATOMS: atom_id res chain seq x y z
N MET A 1 -2.63 -56.70 -27.13
CA MET A 1 -2.23 -55.88 -25.94
C MET A 1 -2.25 -54.41 -26.38
N LYS A 2 -3.25 -53.61 -25.93
CA LYS A 2 -3.39 -52.21 -26.26
C LYS A 2 -2.85 -51.39 -25.08
N SER A 3 -1.79 -50.63 -25.30
CA SER A 3 -1.19 -49.71 -24.34
C SER A 3 -2.06 -48.44 -24.25
N ILE A 4 -2.59 -48.15 -23.06
CA ILE A 4 -3.32 -46.91 -22.77
C ILE A 4 -2.31 -45.93 -22.23
N ASN A 5 -2.01 -44.88 -23.01
CA ASN A 5 -1.22 -43.73 -22.56
C ASN A 5 -2.17 -42.77 -21.78
N ILE A 6 -1.98 -42.69 -20.48
CA ILE A 6 -2.65 -41.68 -19.64
C ILE A 6 -1.81 -40.41 -19.67
N LEU A 7 -2.30 -39.39 -20.37
CA LEU A 7 -1.73 -38.06 -20.35
C LEU A 7 -2.23 -37.36 -19.05
N ALA A 8 -1.36 -37.22 -18.07
CA ALA A 8 -1.64 -36.42 -16.88
C ALA A 8 -1.52 -34.92 -17.24
N ALA A 9 -2.63 -34.23 -17.34
CA ALA A 9 -2.66 -32.78 -17.47
C ALA A 9 -2.34 -32.14 -16.12
N VAL A 10 -1.15 -31.54 -16.00
CA VAL A 10 -0.77 -30.71 -14.84
C VAL A 10 -1.40 -29.34 -15.03
N VAL A 11 -2.46 -29.05 -14.27
CA VAL A 11 -3.06 -27.71 -14.21
C VAL A 11 -2.19 -26.84 -13.28
N PHE A 12 -1.38 -26.00 -13.87
CA PHE A 12 -0.70 -24.92 -13.14
C PHE A 12 -1.72 -23.84 -12.78
N GLY A 13 -2.20 -23.86 -11.55
CA GLY A 13 -2.99 -22.76 -10.98
C GLY A 13 -2.08 -21.55 -10.78
N THR A 14 -2.25 -20.49 -11.57
CA THR A 14 -1.61 -19.20 -11.34
C THR A 14 -2.26 -18.51 -10.14
N LEU A 15 -1.58 -18.48 -9.00
CA LEU A 15 -1.96 -17.61 -7.89
C LEU A 15 -1.76 -16.15 -8.36
N SER A 16 -2.86 -15.49 -8.70
CA SER A 16 -2.85 -14.04 -8.95
C SER A 16 -2.77 -13.32 -7.61
N THR A 17 -1.62 -12.75 -7.28
CA THR A 17 -1.50 -11.84 -6.14
C THR A 17 -2.24 -10.54 -6.48
N LEU A 18 -3.39 -10.30 -5.85
CA LEU A 18 -4.05 -9.00 -5.91
C LEU A 18 -3.18 -7.98 -5.16
N SER A 19 -2.61 -7.05 -5.91
CA SER A 19 -1.95 -5.87 -5.34
C SER A 19 -2.87 -4.68 -5.50
N ALA A 20 -2.95 -3.84 -4.47
CA ALA A 20 -3.65 -2.55 -4.57
C ALA A 20 -2.99 -1.68 -5.64
N THR A 21 -3.81 -0.88 -6.33
CA THR A 21 -3.36 0.18 -7.23
C THR A 21 -3.60 1.53 -6.57
N ALA A 22 -2.66 2.47 -6.76
CA ALA A 22 -2.83 3.86 -6.36
C ALA A 22 -3.55 4.64 -7.47
N GLU A 23 -4.49 5.49 -7.08
CA GLU A 23 -5.18 6.43 -7.96
C GLU A 23 -4.93 7.84 -7.43
N GLN A 24 -4.30 8.72 -8.22
CA GLN A 24 -4.11 10.11 -7.83
C GLN A 24 -5.46 10.82 -7.75
N VAL A 25 -5.78 11.34 -6.57
CA VAL A 25 -7.06 12.01 -6.30
C VAL A 25 -6.89 13.49 -5.98
N GLY A 26 -5.67 13.94 -5.77
CA GLY A 26 -5.39 15.34 -5.49
C GLY A 26 -3.95 15.73 -5.72
N GLU A 27 -3.77 17.03 -5.97
CA GLU A 27 -2.48 17.68 -6.11
C GLU A 27 -2.56 19.09 -5.55
N VAL A 28 -1.61 19.46 -4.71
CA VAL A 28 -1.55 20.78 -4.08
C VAL A 28 -0.18 21.39 -4.37
N GLY A 29 -0.15 22.46 -5.16
CA GLY A 29 1.05 23.24 -5.42
C GLY A 29 1.53 23.91 -4.13
N VAL A 30 2.80 23.70 -3.79
CA VAL A 30 3.41 24.27 -2.57
C VAL A 30 4.29 25.47 -2.89
N ASP A 31 4.92 25.44 -4.06
CA ASP A 31 5.76 26.54 -4.52
C ASP A 31 5.70 26.70 -6.07
N TRP A 32 6.33 27.75 -6.56
CA TRP A 32 6.41 28.05 -8.01
C TRP A 32 7.57 27.38 -8.74
N VAL A 33 8.32 26.52 -8.05
CA VAL A 33 9.42 25.72 -8.60
C VAL A 33 8.94 24.33 -9.02
N GLY A 34 7.67 23.97 -8.69
CA GLY A 34 7.04 22.70 -9.05
C GLY A 34 7.30 21.60 -8.02
N ASN A 35 7.34 21.97 -6.74
CA ASN A 35 7.24 21.01 -5.65
C ASN A 35 5.76 20.92 -5.23
N ASP A 36 5.17 19.78 -5.46
CA ASP A 36 3.74 19.57 -5.23
C ASP A 36 3.50 18.49 -4.20
N ILE A 37 2.38 18.59 -3.48
CA ILE A 37 1.90 17.49 -2.64
C ILE A 37 0.92 16.68 -3.47
N ILE A 38 1.26 15.43 -3.72
CA ILE A 38 0.38 14.46 -4.38
C ILE A 38 -0.40 13.70 -3.32
N ILE A 39 -1.66 13.43 -3.62
CA ILE A 39 -2.54 12.60 -2.78
C ILE A 39 -3.05 11.45 -3.62
N ASP A 40 -2.71 10.24 -3.20
CA ASP A 40 -3.17 8.99 -3.81
C ASP A 40 -4.19 8.29 -2.93
N ALA A 41 -5.23 7.74 -3.55
CA ALA A 41 -6.17 6.83 -2.92
C ALA A 41 -5.77 5.38 -3.22
N ILE A 42 -5.68 4.57 -2.18
CA ILE A 42 -5.31 3.15 -2.25
C ILE A 42 -6.42 2.35 -1.57
N ARG A 43 -7.09 1.48 -2.33
CA ARG A 43 -8.08 0.55 -1.77
C ARG A 43 -7.41 -0.72 -1.32
N ASP A 44 -7.82 -1.25 -0.17
CA ASP A 44 -7.33 -2.54 0.29
C ASP A 44 -7.92 -3.65 -0.60
N PRO A 45 -7.08 -4.51 -1.21
CA PRO A 45 -7.56 -5.54 -2.15
C PRO A 45 -8.31 -6.69 -1.46
N LYS A 46 -8.14 -6.85 -0.14
CA LYS A 46 -8.76 -7.92 0.65
C LYS A 46 -9.77 -7.40 1.67
N VAL A 47 -9.91 -6.10 1.81
CA VAL A 47 -10.86 -5.48 2.74
C VAL A 47 -11.70 -4.46 1.98
N GLU A 48 -12.88 -4.88 1.55
CA GLU A 48 -13.82 -3.96 0.92
C GLU A 48 -14.25 -2.85 1.88
N GLY A 49 -14.53 -1.67 1.35
CA GLY A 49 -15.03 -0.55 2.13
C GLY A 49 -13.97 0.19 2.93
N VAL A 50 -12.68 -0.09 2.72
CA VAL A 50 -11.56 0.67 3.30
C VAL A 50 -10.73 1.31 2.20
N THR A 51 -10.47 2.61 2.35
CA THR A 51 -9.58 3.37 1.48
C THR A 51 -8.55 4.11 2.31
N CYS A 52 -7.30 4.00 1.93
CA CYS A 52 -6.18 4.76 2.49
C CYS A 52 -5.82 5.91 1.55
N HIS A 53 -5.71 7.12 2.07
CA HIS A 53 -5.13 8.26 1.36
C HIS A 53 -3.70 8.45 1.83
N VAL A 54 -2.79 8.54 0.87
CA VAL A 54 -1.36 8.75 1.11
C VAL A 54 -0.98 10.09 0.49
N ALA A 55 -0.45 11.00 1.30
CA ALA A 55 0.07 12.27 0.83
C ALA A 55 1.59 12.26 0.91
N TYR A 56 2.25 12.71 -0.15
CA TYR A 56 3.71 12.81 -0.25
C TYR A 56 4.12 13.97 -1.14
N PHE A 57 5.37 14.43 -1.01
CA PHE A 57 5.91 15.46 -1.88
C PHE A 57 6.43 14.85 -3.19
N ASP A 58 5.99 15.42 -4.31
CA ASP A 58 6.66 15.24 -5.61
C ASP A 58 7.52 16.46 -5.88
N ARG A 59 8.83 16.25 -6.05
CA ARG A 59 9.77 17.33 -6.28
C ARG A 59 10.15 17.44 -7.76
N SER A 60 10.24 18.67 -8.24
CA SER A 60 10.62 18.94 -9.61
C SER A 60 12.01 18.41 -9.95
N LEU A 61 12.22 18.07 -11.23
CA LEU A 61 13.55 17.67 -11.73
C LEU A 61 14.63 18.73 -11.48
N ILE A 62 14.24 20.00 -11.45
CA ILE A 62 15.15 21.14 -11.23
C ILE A 62 15.66 21.11 -9.79
N ASP A 63 14.78 20.85 -8.82
CA ASP A 63 15.16 20.77 -7.40
C ASP A 63 16.07 19.57 -7.14
N ARG A 64 15.82 18.43 -7.78
CA ARG A 64 16.67 17.23 -7.70
C ARG A 64 18.07 17.45 -8.28
N LEU A 65 18.16 18.18 -9.40
CA LEU A 65 19.44 18.50 -10.06
C LEU A 65 20.27 19.52 -9.26
N SER A 66 19.61 20.53 -8.66
CA SER A 66 20.30 21.61 -7.94
C SER A 66 20.82 21.18 -6.58
N ASN A 67 20.13 20.28 -5.90
CA ASN A 67 20.47 19.82 -4.55
C ASN A 67 21.23 18.48 -4.50
N GLY A 68 21.48 17.85 -5.65
CA GLY A 68 22.21 16.57 -5.72
C GLY A 68 21.48 15.36 -5.13
N ASN A 69 20.21 15.53 -4.74
CA ASN A 69 19.39 14.50 -4.09
C ASN A 69 18.65 13.64 -5.10
N TRP A 70 19.38 12.77 -5.79
CA TRP A 70 18.81 11.81 -6.75
C TRP A 70 17.94 10.73 -6.10
N PHE A 71 18.16 10.50 -4.80
CA PHE A 71 17.45 9.48 -4.01
C PHE A 71 16.81 10.17 -2.82
N GLU A 72 15.72 10.88 -3.08
CA GLU A 72 15.02 11.48 -1.98
C GLU A 72 14.25 10.44 -1.19
N ASP A 73 14.39 10.58 0.12
CA ASP A 73 13.74 9.74 1.10
C ASP A 73 12.22 9.96 1.04
N PRO A 74 11.40 8.99 0.54
CA PRO A 74 9.94 9.09 0.51
C PRO A 74 9.33 9.00 1.92
N SER A 75 10.15 9.08 2.93
CA SER A 75 9.80 8.96 4.33
C SER A 75 8.91 10.08 4.88
N ASN A 76 8.64 11.12 4.10
CA ASN A 76 7.71 12.19 4.46
C ASN A 76 6.26 11.90 4.05
N ALA A 77 5.92 10.67 3.70
CA ALA A 77 4.56 10.29 3.40
C ALA A 77 3.71 10.18 4.69
N SER A 78 2.50 10.70 4.62
CA SER A 78 1.46 10.52 5.64
C SER A 78 0.39 9.56 5.12
N ILE A 79 -0.21 8.76 6.03
CA ILE A 79 -1.30 7.84 5.69
C ILE A 79 -2.54 8.14 6.54
N ALA A 80 -3.71 8.10 5.90
CA ALA A 80 -5.01 8.18 6.55
C ALA A 80 -5.95 7.15 5.93
N CYS A 81 -6.23 6.05 6.64
CA CYS A 81 -7.18 5.02 6.21
C CYS A 81 -8.53 5.25 6.88
N ARG A 82 -9.60 5.12 6.12
CA ARG A 82 -10.97 5.33 6.60
C ARG A 82 -11.92 4.31 5.99
N GLN A 83 -12.99 4.07 6.71
CA GLN A 83 -14.14 3.39 6.14
C GLN A 83 -14.79 4.30 5.09
N THR A 84 -14.91 3.79 3.87
CA THR A 84 -15.53 4.48 2.72
C THR A 84 -16.75 3.73 2.17
N GLY A 85 -17.11 2.62 2.81
CA GLY A 85 -18.26 1.80 2.49
C GLY A 85 -18.50 0.72 3.56
N PRO A 86 -19.46 -0.18 3.38
CA PRO A 86 -19.60 -1.35 4.24
C PRO A 86 -18.32 -2.15 4.23
N ILE A 87 -17.77 -2.46 5.43
CA ILE A 87 -16.53 -3.22 5.53
C ILE A 87 -16.84 -4.71 5.43
N LYS A 88 -16.18 -5.38 4.48
CA LYS A 88 -16.13 -6.83 4.37
C LYS A 88 -14.68 -7.26 4.39
N VAL A 89 -14.31 -8.04 5.39
CA VAL A 89 -12.95 -8.56 5.54
C VAL A 89 -12.86 -9.90 4.82
N GLY A 90 -12.01 -10.00 3.82
CA GLY A 90 -11.71 -11.25 3.11
C GLY A 90 -10.65 -12.09 3.82
N ASP A 91 -9.98 -12.95 3.07
CA ASP A 91 -8.89 -13.81 3.56
C ASP A 91 -7.61 -12.97 3.79
N ILE A 92 -7.50 -12.39 4.97
CA ILE A 92 -6.36 -11.57 5.41
C ILE A 92 -5.36 -12.40 6.21
N ASP A 93 -4.09 -11.99 6.17
CA ASP A 93 -3.05 -12.54 7.05
C ASP A 93 -3.27 -12.05 8.49
N LEU A 94 -3.35 -12.98 9.43
CA LEU A 94 -3.53 -12.72 10.86
C LEU A 94 -2.21 -12.71 11.64
N SER A 95 -1.08 -12.89 10.97
CA SER A 95 0.24 -12.85 11.61
C SER A 95 0.59 -11.45 12.12
N GLU A 96 1.39 -11.39 13.18
CA GLU A 96 1.90 -10.12 13.74
C GLU A 96 2.82 -9.37 12.75
N ASP A 97 3.41 -10.06 11.78
CA ASP A 97 4.24 -9.47 10.73
C ASP A 97 3.41 -8.67 9.72
N GLY A 98 2.12 -8.95 9.64
CA GLY A 98 1.16 -8.28 8.77
C GLY A 98 1.38 -8.55 7.29
N GLU A 99 0.38 -8.24 6.50
CA GLU A 99 0.35 -8.42 5.05
C GLU A 99 0.66 -7.12 4.30
N GLN A 100 1.47 -7.23 3.24
CA GLN A 100 1.72 -6.09 2.37
C GLN A 100 0.50 -5.82 1.47
N VAL A 101 -0.18 -4.69 1.70
CA VAL A 101 -1.36 -4.25 0.94
C VAL A 101 -0.96 -3.55 -0.35
N PHE A 102 0.10 -2.75 -0.29
CA PHE A 102 0.50 -1.91 -1.39
C PHE A 102 2.02 -1.93 -1.60
N ARG A 103 2.39 -2.07 -2.87
CA ARG A 103 3.77 -1.93 -3.36
C ARG A 103 3.73 -1.30 -4.72
N GLU A 104 4.28 -0.12 -4.87
CA GLU A 104 4.19 0.65 -6.11
C GLU A 104 5.18 0.19 -7.18
N SER A 105 4.71 0.28 -8.42
CA SER A 105 5.53 0.07 -9.61
C SER A 105 5.56 1.27 -10.59
N ARG A 106 4.81 2.33 -10.34
CA ARG A 106 4.64 3.41 -11.32
C ARG A 106 5.32 4.73 -10.98
N SER A 107 5.55 5.05 -9.72
CA SER A 107 6.22 6.29 -9.29
C SER A 107 7.62 5.99 -8.77
N ILE A 108 8.60 6.81 -9.17
CA ILE A 108 9.97 6.70 -8.66
C ILE A 108 10.01 6.95 -7.14
N ILE A 109 9.13 7.80 -6.65
CA ILE A 109 9.04 8.20 -5.25
C ILE A 109 8.34 7.12 -4.40
N LEU A 110 7.24 6.54 -4.90
CA LEU A 110 6.49 5.52 -4.18
C LEU A 110 7.12 4.12 -4.24
N LYS A 111 8.13 3.89 -5.08
CA LYS A 111 8.80 2.57 -5.17
C LYS A 111 9.38 2.08 -3.86
N SER A 112 9.73 2.97 -2.97
CA SER A 112 10.24 2.65 -1.65
C SER A 112 9.18 2.69 -0.54
N LEU A 113 7.98 3.21 -0.82
CA LEU A 113 6.88 3.22 0.12
C LEU A 113 6.14 1.88 0.10
N ARG A 114 6.02 1.29 1.26
CA ARG A 114 5.23 0.07 1.50
C ARG A 114 4.13 0.37 2.49
N ILE A 115 2.97 -0.22 2.26
CA ILE A 115 1.88 -0.21 3.22
C ILE A 115 1.62 -1.65 3.63
N LYS A 116 1.75 -1.91 4.91
CA LYS A 116 1.37 -3.17 5.54
C LYS A 116 0.08 -3.01 6.32
N ARG A 117 -0.71 -4.07 6.35
CA ARG A 117 -1.88 -4.21 7.21
C ARG A 117 -1.59 -5.25 8.27
N ILE A 118 -1.90 -4.95 9.52
CA ILE A 118 -1.88 -5.86 10.67
C ILE A 118 -3.29 -5.91 11.24
N PHE A 119 -3.74 -7.08 11.65
CA PHE A 119 -5.00 -7.24 12.34
C PHE A 119 -4.77 -7.34 13.84
N ASP A 120 -5.23 -6.34 14.58
CA ASP A 120 -5.30 -6.37 16.04
C ASP A 120 -6.61 -7.05 16.45
N GLU A 121 -6.55 -8.36 16.69
CA GLU A 121 -7.70 -9.19 17.02
C GLU A 121 -8.34 -8.75 18.35
N ALA A 122 -7.53 -8.42 19.34
CA ALA A 122 -8.01 -8.04 20.67
C ALA A 122 -8.86 -6.75 20.64
N ASN A 123 -8.51 -5.81 19.78
CA ASN A 123 -9.20 -4.54 19.62
C ASN A 123 -10.09 -4.47 18.38
N GLN A 124 -10.22 -5.59 17.63
CA GLN A 124 -11.00 -5.65 16.39
C GLN A 124 -10.71 -4.47 15.46
N THR A 125 -9.43 -4.27 15.15
CA THR A 125 -8.95 -3.09 14.44
C THR A 125 -7.93 -3.48 13.39
N LEU A 126 -8.07 -2.95 12.17
CA LEU A 126 -7.03 -3.00 11.15
C LEU A 126 -6.06 -1.85 11.36
N ILE A 127 -4.77 -2.16 11.40
CA ILE A 127 -3.68 -1.22 11.51
C ILE A 127 -2.96 -1.16 10.17
N TYR A 128 -2.87 0.02 9.56
CA TYR A 128 -2.13 0.26 8.34
C TYR A 128 -0.87 1.06 8.66
N ILE A 129 0.29 0.52 8.28
CA ILE A 129 1.59 1.15 8.49
C ILE A 129 2.21 1.46 7.13
N ALA A 130 2.43 2.73 6.85
CA ALA A 130 3.25 3.18 5.73
C ALA A 130 4.69 3.37 6.21
N HIS A 131 5.64 2.74 5.52
CA HIS A 131 7.06 2.82 5.86
C HIS A 131 7.93 2.76 4.61
N ALA A 132 9.14 3.32 4.69
CA ALA A 132 10.14 3.18 3.66
C ALA A 132 10.72 1.76 3.63
N GLN A 133 11.22 1.34 2.48
CA GLN A 133 11.86 0.02 2.34
C GLN A 133 13.26 -0.01 2.93
N GLU A 134 13.98 1.10 2.87
CA GLU A 134 15.37 1.23 3.32
C GLU A 134 15.46 2.28 4.42
N LEU A 135 16.29 1.99 5.42
CA LEU A 135 16.67 2.93 6.42
C LEU A 135 17.84 3.74 5.86
N THR A 136 17.60 4.97 5.43
CA THR A 136 18.68 5.92 5.17
C THR A 136 19.24 6.46 6.49
N GLU A 137 20.54 6.78 6.53
CA GLU A 137 21.20 7.31 7.72
C GLU A 137 20.38 8.49 8.29
N GLY A 138 19.81 8.29 9.47
CA GLY A 138 19.25 9.36 10.29
C GLY A 138 17.75 9.38 10.54
N SER A 139 16.86 8.68 9.79
CA SER A 139 15.45 8.59 10.20
C SER A 139 14.67 7.48 9.51
N ALA A 140 14.29 6.47 10.27
CA ALA A 140 13.18 5.61 9.91
C ALA A 140 11.89 6.40 10.09
N LYS A 141 11.29 6.85 8.99
CA LYS A 141 10.00 7.53 9.04
C LYS A 141 8.91 6.53 8.73
N MET A 142 7.88 6.54 9.56
CA MET A 142 6.69 5.73 9.39
C MET A 142 5.47 6.55 9.74
N SER A 143 4.35 6.19 9.20
CA SER A 143 3.04 6.70 9.58
C SER A 143 2.07 5.56 9.78
N ILE A 144 1.13 5.74 10.72
CA ILE A 144 0.16 4.73 11.10
C ILE A 144 -1.25 5.27 10.98
N SER A 145 -2.18 4.41 10.53
CA SER A 145 -3.61 4.69 10.55
C SER A 145 -4.37 3.44 10.96
N THR A 146 -5.49 3.60 11.66
CA THR A 146 -6.29 2.50 12.17
C THR A 146 -7.72 2.59 11.68
N VAL A 147 -8.34 1.43 11.39
CA VAL A 147 -9.75 1.32 11.01
C VAL A 147 -10.42 0.29 11.90
N PRO A 148 -11.33 0.71 12.79
CA PRO A 148 -12.04 -0.22 13.66
C PRO A 148 -13.06 -1.06 12.87
N LEU A 149 -13.24 -2.32 13.28
CA LEU A 149 -14.09 -3.30 12.62
C LEU A 149 -15.42 -3.58 13.33
N TYR A 150 -15.81 -2.78 14.33
CA TYR A 150 -17.01 -3.04 15.13
C TYR A 150 -18.32 -3.14 14.34
N ASN A 151 -18.35 -2.66 13.09
CA ASN A 151 -19.49 -2.78 12.16
C ASN A 151 -19.13 -3.59 10.89
N ALA A 152 -18.04 -4.35 10.91
CA ALA A 152 -17.62 -5.14 9.76
C ALA A 152 -18.31 -6.49 9.69
N THR A 153 -18.48 -7.00 8.47
CA THR A 153 -18.85 -8.40 8.24
C THR A 153 -17.56 -9.17 7.92
N LEU A 154 -17.28 -10.19 8.70
CA LEU A 154 -16.18 -11.11 8.38
C LEU A 154 -16.66 -12.07 7.30
N ALA A 155 -15.84 -12.37 6.32
CA ALA A 155 -16.11 -13.43 5.35
C ALA A 155 -15.97 -14.79 6.06
N ASP A 156 -16.99 -15.63 5.88
CA ASP A 156 -16.99 -17.03 6.36
C ASP A 156 -16.02 -17.90 5.53
#